data_9a1a4d9117b25ecf2de1612a2e8ea955
#
_entry.id   9a1a4d9117b25ecf2de1612a2e8ea955
#
_cell.length_a   1.000
_cell.length_b   1.000
_cell.length_c   1.000
_cell.angle_alpha   90.00
_cell.angle_beta   90.00
_cell.angle_gamma   90.00
#
_symmetry.space_group_name_H-M   'P 1'
#
loop_
_entity.id
_entity.type
_entity.pdbx_description
1 polymer ?
#
loop_
_entity_poly.entity_id
_entity_poly.type
_entity_poly.pdbx_seq_one_letter_code
_entity_poly.pdbx_strand_id
1 'polypeptide(L)'
;MLGRVIEWMYPTVCPVCQKVLGKGKIICDTCKDELHIINEPRCAKCGKPLTDSGKTYCNDCKKMKHYYDRARSVFEYTGEMKLVLYRFKYGNSRDYGKFFAKVAKDVLENKLKEWNVQAIIPVPMYKDKEIKRGYNQAEVFGRALSKETGIALDDKCIIRKKSTVPQKKLSNEMRKINLQKAFGVDRKICSEY
;
A
#
# COMPACT_ATOMS: atom_id res chain seq x y z
N MET A 1 17.63 2.72 -28.15
CA MET A 1 16.50 2.92 -29.07
C MET A 1 15.26 2.12 -28.66
N LEU A 2 15.36 0.87 -28.21
CA LEU A 2 14.21 0.02 -27.81
C LEU A 2 13.30 0.68 -26.74
N GLY A 3 13.87 1.34 -25.73
CA GLY A 3 13.08 1.98 -24.66
C GLY A 3 12.13 3.08 -25.11
N ARG A 4 12.53 3.86 -26.13
CA ARG A 4 11.68 4.93 -26.69
C ARG A 4 10.48 4.40 -27.48
N VAL A 5 10.65 3.24 -28.15
CA VAL A 5 9.55 2.59 -28.90
C VAL A 5 8.54 1.98 -27.93
N ILE A 6 9.01 1.37 -26.83
CA ILE A 6 8.14 0.81 -25.78
C ILE A 6 7.35 1.93 -25.08
N GLU A 7 7.98 3.06 -24.73
CA GLU A 7 7.30 4.22 -24.15
C GLU A 7 6.23 4.80 -25.08
N TRP A 8 6.45 4.76 -26.40
CA TRP A 8 5.48 5.21 -27.38
C TRP A 8 4.28 4.27 -27.50
N MET A 9 4.53 2.94 -27.46
CA MET A 9 3.46 1.92 -27.52
C MET A 9 2.69 1.77 -26.20
N TYR A 10 3.33 2.01 -25.06
CA TYR A 10 2.76 1.91 -23.72
C TYR A 10 3.06 3.17 -22.91
N PRO A 11 2.44 4.30 -23.24
CA PRO A 11 2.70 5.55 -22.54
C PRO A 11 2.24 5.45 -21.08
N THR A 12 2.98 6.09 -20.18
CA THR A 12 2.55 6.24 -18.79
C THR A 12 1.28 7.06 -18.76
N VAL A 13 0.27 6.57 -18.04
CA VAL A 13 -1.02 7.23 -17.89
C VAL A 13 -1.25 7.69 -16.45
N CYS A 14 -2.01 8.76 -16.30
CA CYS A 14 -2.43 9.25 -14.98
C CYS A 14 -3.28 8.17 -14.27
N PRO A 15 -2.94 7.73 -13.04
CA PRO A 15 -3.68 6.70 -12.33
C PRO A 15 -5.15 7.08 -12.07
N VAL A 16 -5.45 8.37 -12.00
CA VAL A 16 -6.79 8.90 -11.72
C VAL A 16 -7.61 9.01 -13.00
N CYS A 17 -7.25 9.92 -13.92
CA CYS A 17 -8.03 10.24 -15.12
C CYS A 17 -7.63 9.45 -16.38
N GLN A 18 -6.54 8.69 -16.35
CA GLN A 18 -5.99 7.90 -17.46
C GLN A 18 -5.49 8.70 -18.67
N LYS A 19 -5.39 10.00 -18.60
CA LYS A 19 -4.73 10.81 -19.62
C LYS A 19 -3.25 10.43 -19.70
N VAL A 20 -2.71 10.41 -20.91
CA VAL A 20 -1.27 10.18 -21.15
C VAL A 20 -0.47 11.27 -20.45
N LEU A 21 0.57 10.87 -19.74
CA LEU A 21 1.45 11.75 -19.01
C LEU A 21 2.70 12.09 -19.83
N GLY A 22 3.20 13.30 -19.62
CA GLY A 22 4.53 13.68 -20.10
C GLY A 22 5.62 12.90 -19.37
N LYS A 23 6.82 12.91 -19.96
CA LYS A 23 7.99 12.19 -19.45
C LYS A 23 8.29 12.56 -17.98
N GLY A 24 8.45 11.53 -17.15
CA GLY A 24 8.79 11.68 -15.73
C GLY A 24 7.62 12.02 -14.81
N LYS A 25 6.43 12.32 -15.33
CA LYS A 25 5.23 12.53 -14.51
C LYS A 25 4.63 11.18 -14.09
N ILE A 26 4.15 11.12 -12.85
CA ILE A 26 3.44 9.95 -12.27
C ILE A 26 1.95 10.21 -12.08
N ILE A 27 1.53 11.46 -12.18
CA ILE A 27 0.15 11.96 -12.09
C ILE A 27 0.07 13.29 -12.85
N CYS A 28 -1.07 13.66 -13.42
CA CYS A 28 -1.26 14.98 -14.01
C CYS A 28 -1.54 16.03 -12.93
N ASP A 29 -1.26 17.30 -13.25
CA ASP A 29 -1.33 18.38 -12.28
C ASP A 29 -2.76 18.55 -11.73
N THR A 30 -3.79 18.52 -12.57
CA THR A 30 -5.20 18.57 -12.16
C THR A 30 -5.55 17.48 -11.13
N CYS A 31 -5.21 16.21 -11.42
CA CYS A 31 -5.55 15.12 -10.51
C CYS A 31 -4.69 15.08 -9.25
N LYS A 32 -3.52 15.70 -9.27
CA LYS A 32 -2.68 15.84 -8.08
C LYS A 32 -3.38 16.68 -7.00
N ASP A 33 -4.04 17.75 -7.40
CA ASP A 33 -4.75 18.67 -6.51
C ASP A 33 -6.05 18.06 -5.96
N GLU A 34 -6.63 17.09 -6.70
CA GLU A 34 -7.85 16.36 -6.30
C GLU A 34 -7.57 15.20 -5.34
N LEU A 35 -6.29 14.83 -5.12
CA LEU A 35 -5.94 13.74 -4.21
C LEU A 35 -6.03 14.18 -2.75
N HIS A 36 -6.93 13.55 -2.02
CA HIS A 36 -7.06 13.76 -0.58
C HIS A 36 -5.98 12.98 0.18
N ILE A 37 -4.82 13.64 0.38
CA ILE A 37 -3.76 13.14 1.27
C ILE A 37 -4.19 13.40 2.71
N ILE A 38 -4.08 12.37 3.55
CA ILE A 38 -4.40 12.49 4.98
C ILE A 38 -3.37 13.40 5.65
N ASN A 39 -3.84 14.52 6.20
CA ASN A 39 -3.05 15.47 6.97
C ASN A 39 -3.26 15.28 8.47
N GLU A 40 -2.52 16.01 9.31
CA GLU A 40 -2.79 16.10 10.75
C GLU A 40 -4.09 16.91 11.00
N PRO A 41 -4.86 16.62 12.06
CA PRO A 41 -4.58 15.64 13.10
C PRO A 41 -4.98 14.21 12.70
N ARG A 42 -4.15 13.24 13.09
CA ARG A 42 -4.41 11.82 12.86
C ARG A 42 -4.14 10.94 14.08
N CYS A 43 -4.80 9.81 14.14
CA CYS A 43 -4.62 8.82 15.19
C CYS A 43 -3.16 8.36 15.28
N ALA A 44 -2.52 8.51 16.45
CA ALA A 44 -1.12 8.14 16.67
C ALA A 44 -0.88 6.64 16.43
N LYS A 45 -1.87 5.76 16.64
CA LYS A 45 -1.76 4.31 16.45
C LYS A 45 -1.98 3.89 14.99
N CYS A 46 -3.13 4.22 14.39
CA CYS A 46 -3.54 3.66 13.08
C CYS A 46 -3.46 4.65 11.91
N GLY A 47 -3.12 5.92 12.15
CA GLY A 47 -3.00 6.94 11.11
C GLY A 47 -4.33 7.42 10.50
N LYS A 48 -5.49 6.99 11.03
CA LYS A 48 -6.81 7.48 10.59
C LYS A 48 -6.92 8.98 10.88
N PRO A 49 -7.49 9.81 9.96
CA PRO A 49 -7.73 11.22 10.23
C PRO A 49 -8.65 11.38 11.45
N LEU A 50 -8.38 12.40 12.25
CA LEU A 50 -9.19 12.80 13.38
C LEU A 50 -9.89 14.13 13.08
N THR A 51 -11.14 14.24 13.49
CA THR A 51 -11.92 15.49 13.37
C THR A 51 -11.63 16.47 14.53
N ASP A 52 -11.00 15.98 15.58
CA ASP A 52 -10.72 16.73 16.81
C ASP A 52 -9.22 16.67 17.09
N SER A 53 -8.59 17.84 17.05
CA SER A 53 -7.14 18.01 17.29
C SER A 53 -6.71 17.70 18.72
N GLY A 54 -7.63 17.75 19.69
CA GLY A 54 -7.36 17.36 21.09
C GLY A 54 -7.26 15.85 21.33
N LYS A 55 -7.60 15.02 20.32
CA LYS A 55 -7.54 13.57 20.44
C LYS A 55 -6.25 12.99 19.89
N THR A 56 -5.60 12.15 20.67
CA THR A 56 -4.41 11.38 20.24
C THR A 56 -4.80 10.09 19.53
N TYR A 57 -5.91 9.44 19.91
CA TYR A 57 -6.34 8.15 19.37
C TYR A 57 -7.79 8.19 18.89
N CYS A 58 -8.09 7.52 17.80
CA CYS A 58 -9.47 7.32 17.34
C CYS A 58 -10.22 6.35 18.28
N ASN A 59 -11.56 6.37 18.20
CA ASN A 59 -12.41 5.53 19.04
C ASN A 59 -12.11 4.03 18.90
N ASP A 60 -11.77 3.57 17.69
CA ASP A 60 -11.44 2.16 17.45
C ASP A 60 -10.16 1.76 18.19
N CYS A 61 -9.11 2.59 18.11
CA CYS A 61 -7.83 2.32 18.76
C CYS A 61 -7.86 2.48 20.28
N LYS A 62 -8.82 3.22 20.82
CA LYS A 62 -9.06 3.25 22.27
C LYS A 62 -9.69 1.94 22.78
N LYS A 63 -10.51 1.29 21.96
CA LYS A 63 -11.29 0.09 22.35
C LYS A 63 -10.61 -1.22 21.98
N MET A 64 -9.73 -1.24 20.99
CA MET A 64 -9.16 -2.46 20.45
C MET A 64 -7.66 -2.53 20.68
N LYS A 65 -7.16 -3.70 21.13
CA LYS A 65 -5.74 -4.00 21.17
C LYS A 65 -5.24 -4.30 19.75
N HIS A 66 -4.16 -3.62 19.35
CA HIS A 66 -3.45 -3.85 18.11
C HIS A 66 -2.09 -4.49 18.38
N TYR A 67 -1.67 -5.40 17.50
CA TYR A 67 -0.39 -6.12 17.59
C TYR A 67 0.73 -5.47 16.77
N TYR A 68 0.47 -4.30 16.20
CA TYR A 68 1.47 -3.45 15.54
C TYR A 68 1.71 -2.19 16.39
N ASP A 69 2.88 -1.61 16.27
CA ASP A 69 3.22 -0.40 17.01
C ASP A 69 2.55 0.83 16.44
N ARG A 70 2.71 1.05 15.14
CA ARG A 70 2.15 2.21 14.45
C ARG A 70 1.73 1.84 13.03
N ALA A 71 0.77 2.57 12.49
CA ALA A 71 0.38 2.48 11.09
C ALA A 71 0.17 3.89 10.51
N ARG A 72 0.36 4.03 9.21
CA ARG A 72 0.07 5.25 8.46
C ARG A 72 -0.62 4.93 7.16
N SER A 73 -1.61 5.74 6.85
CA SER A 73 -2.26 5.78 5.53
C SER A 73 -1.87 7.08 4.86
N VAL A 74 -1.68 7.05 3.56
CA VAL A 74 -1.30 8.23 2.75
C VAL A 74 -2.55 8.93 2.24
N PHE A 75 -3.50 8.18 1.72
CA PHE A 75 -4.69 8.72 1.07
C PHE A 75 -5.95 8.39 1.85
N GLU A 76 -6.93 9.29 1.79
CA GLU A 76 -8.30 8.95 2.15
C GLU A 76 -8.90 7.96 1.15
N TYR A 77 -9.68 7.01 1.65
CA TYR A 77 -10.32 5.99 0.81
C TYR A 77 -11.67 6.51 0.29
N THR A 78 -11.63 7.52 -0.55
CA THR A 78 -12.79 8.22 -1.12
C THR A 78 -12.72 8.24 -2.64
N GLY A 79 -13.81 8.59 -3.31
CA GLY A 79 -13.92 8.98 -4.71
C GLY A 79 -12.93 8.28 -5.66
N GLU A 80 -12.08 9.06 -6.22
CA GLU A 80 -11.07 8.70 -7.23
C GLU A 80 -10.10 7.64 -6.70
N MET A 81 -9.69 7.72 -5.43
CA MET A 81 -8.75 6.75 -4.86
C MET A 81 -9.30 5.34 -4.82
N LYS A 82 -10.63 5.16 -4.68
CA LYS A 82 -11.27 3.82 -4.79
C LYS A 82 -11.08 3.25 -6.20
N LEU A 83 -11.24 4.09 -7.23
CA LEU A 83 -11.05 3.68 -8.63
C LEU A 83 -9.59 3.36 -8.92
N VAL A 84 -8.65 4.20 -8.47
CA VAL A 84 -7.21 3.96 -8.64
C VAL A 84 -6.80 2.63 -8.00
N LEU A 85 -7.23 2.37 -6.76
CA LEU A 85 -6.97 1.10 -6.08
C LEU A 85 -7.68 -0.09 -6.74
N TYR A 86 -8.87 0.11 -7.31
CA TYR A 86 -9.56 -0.94 -8.05
C TYR A 86 -8.77 -1.32 -9.31
N ARG A 87 -8.34 -0.34 -10.11
CA ARG A 87 -7.50 -0.54 -11.29
C ARG A 87 -6.18 -1.22 -10.94
N PHE A 88 -5.52 -0.77 -9.86
CA PHE A 88 -4.30 -1.39 -9.34
C PHE A 88 -4.53 -2.85 -8.90
N LYS A 89 -5.72 -3.24 -8.46
CA LYS A 89 -6.03 -4.61 -8.06
C LYS A 89 -6.52 -5.50 -9.21
N TYR A 90 -7.20 -4.94 -10.19
CA TYR A 90 -7.95 -5.72 -11.17
C TYR A 90 -7.74 -5.28 -12.63
N GLY A 91 -7.12 -4.13 -12.87
CA GLY A 91 -6.88 -3.56 -14.20
C GLY A 91 -5.48 -3.81 -14.75
N ASN A 92 -4.72 -4.77 -14.20
CA ASN A 92 -3.33 -5.06 -14.58
C ASN A 92 -2.39 -3.83 -14.61
N SER A 93 -2.71 -2.80 -13.82
CA SER A 93 -2.01 -1.51 -13.80
C SER A 93 -0.83 -1.54 -12.81
N ARG A 94 0.18 -2.38 -13.08
CA ARG A 94 1.36 -2.55 -12.21
C ARG A 94 2.13 -1.25 -12.01
N ASP A 95 2.19 -0.39 -13.02
CA ASP A 95 2.88 0.90 -12.95
C ASP A 95 2.32 1.85 -11.88
N TYR A 96 1.08 1.65 -11.43
CA TYR A 96 0.51 2.40 -10.32
C TYR A 96 1.26 2.18 -9.00
N GLY A 97 2.01 1.07 -8.87
CA GLY A 97 2.93 0.86 -7.75
C GLY A 97 3.98 1.96 -7.61
N LYS A 98 4.49 2.49 -8.73
CA LYS A 98 5.44 3.61 -8.75
C LYS A 98 4.80 4.91 -8.24
N PHE A 99 3.56 5.19 -8.67
CA PHE A 99 2.78 6.32 -8.19
C PHE A 99 2.59 6.25 -6.67
N PHE A 100 2.09 5.11 -6.16
CA PHE A 100 1.89 4.93 -4.73
C PHE A 100 3.17 5.04 -3.94
N ALA A 101 4.28 4.46 -4.43
CA ALA A 101 5.57 4.49 -3.76
C ALA A 101 6.15 5.89 -3.68
N LYS A 102 6.09 6.65 -4.77
CA LYS A 102 6.59 8.04 -4.81
C LYS A 102 5.85 8.92 -3.83
N VAL A 103 4.51 8.90 -3.86
CA VAL A 103 3.70 9.70 -2.93
C VAL A 103 3.89 9.23 -1.49
N ALA A 104 3.98 7.92 -1.25
CA ALA A 104 4.24 7.39 0.08
C ALA A 104 5.61 7.84 0.62
N LYS A 105 6.66 7.83 -0.20
CA LYS A 105 7.95 8.37 0.18
C LYS A 105 7.83 9.85 0.55
N ASP A 106 7.26 10.67 -0.34
CA ASP A 106 7.19 12.12 -0.13
C ASP A 106 6.43 12.48 1.17
N VAL A 107 5.39 11.72 1.52
CA VAL A 107 4.55 11.94 2.72
C VAL A 107 5.15 11.31 3.98
N LEU A 108 5.84 10.19 3.88
CA LEU A 108 6.23 9.37 5.02
C LEU A 108 7.74 9.35 5.30
N GLU A 109 8.57 9.98 4.49
CA GLU A 109 10.04 9.89 4.60
C GLU A 109 10.55 10.17 6.01
N ASN A 110 10.11 11.27 6.62
CA ASN A 110 10.50 11.63 7.98
C ASN A 110 10.03 10.59 9.02
N LYS A 111 8.84 10.01 8.81
CA LYS A 111 8.31 8.97 9.70
C LYS A 111 9.02 7.64 9.54
N LEU A 112 9.41 7.26 8.34
CA LEU A 112 10.20 6.05 8.10
C LEU A 112 11.57 6.14 8.78
N LYS A 113 12.21 7.31 8.73
CA LYS A 113 13.45 7.60 9.46
C LYS A 113 13.27 7.58 10.97
N GLU A 114 12.25 8.30 11.49
CA GLU A 114 11.90 8.33 12.92
C GLU A 114 11.64 6.93 13.50
N TRP A 115 10.99 6.06 12.71
CA TRP A 115 10.67 4.71 13.13
C TRP A 115 11.81 3.71 12.94
N ASN A 116 12.93 4.16 12.39
CA ASN A 116 14.10 3.32 12.07
C ASN A 116 13.68 2.04 11.31
N VAL A 117 12.92 2.22 10.21
CA VAL A 117 12.41 1.09 9.43
C VAL A 117 13.56 0.38 8.73
N GLN A 118 13.78 -0.88 9.06
CA GLN A 118 14.88 -1.70 8.54
C GLN A 118 14.50 -2.47 7.28
N ALA A 119 13.25 -2.94 7.18
CA ALA A 119 12.78 -3.73 6.05
C ALA A 119 11.34 -3.41 5.64
N ILE A 120 11.04 -3.59 4.37
CA ILE A 120 9.69 -3.56 3.79
C ILE A 120 9.25 -5.00 3.57
N ILE A 121 8.21 -5.43 4.26
CA ILE A 121 7.68 -6.79 4.15
C ILE A 121 6.27 -6.74 3.55
N PRO A 122 6.11 -7.08 2.26
CA PRO A 122 4.80 -7.05 1.62
C PRO A 122 3.92 -8.20 2.12
N VAL A 123 2.66 -7.91 2.42
CA VAL A 123 1.70 -8.96 2.79
C VAL A 123 1.48 -9.90 1.60
N PRO A 124 1.77 -11.21 1.76
CA PRO A 124 1.70 -12.15 0.65
C PRO A 124 0.25 -12.49 0.27
N MET A 125 0.06 -12.73 -1.03
CA MET A 125 -1.19 -13.22 -1.58
C MET A 125 -1.18 -14.75 -1.67
N TYR A 126 -2.34 -15.40 -1.62
CA TYR A 126 -2.43 -16.83 -1.89
C TYR A 126 -2.19 -17.10 -3.38
N LYS A 127 -1.39 -18.13 -3.70
CA LYS A 127 -0.86 -18.40 -5.04
C LYS A 127 -1.93 -18.38 -6.14
N ASP A 128 -3.06 -19.06 -5.94
CA ASP A 128 -4.12 -19.11 -6.96
C ASP A 128 -4.74 -17.73 -7.22
N LYS A 129 -4.83 -16.89 -6.18
CA LYS A 129 -5.33 -15.52 -6.33
C LYS A 129 -4.32 -14.63 -7.05
N GLU A 130 -3.04 -14.87 -6.83
CA GLU A 130 -1.97 -14.17 -7.49
C GLU A 130 -1.90 -14.53 -8.98
N ILE A 131 -1.98 -15.82 -9.31
CA ILE A 131 -2.06 -16.30 -10.70
C ILE A 131 -3.27 -15.67 -11.42
N LYS A 132 -4.46 -15.72 -10.78
CA LYS A 132 -5.67 -15.12 -11.35
C LYS A 132 -5.58 -13.61 -11.55
N ARG A 133 -4.84 -12.91 -10.71
CA ARG A 133 -4.68 -11.45 -10.73
C ARG A 133 -3.48 -10.99 -11.55
N GLY A 134 -2.50 -11.87 -11.74
CA GLY A 134 -1.26 -11.62 -12.46
C GLY A 134 -0.13 -11.06 -11.59
N TYR A 135 -0.40 -10.58 -10.37
CA TYR A 135 0.61 -10.06 -9.44
C TYR A 135 0.08 -9.80 -8.02
N ASN A 136 0.99 -9.73 -7.05
CA ASN A 136 0.69 -9.25 -5.71
C ASN A 136 0.91 -7.73 -5.62
N GLN A 137 -0.15 -6.95 -5.37
CA GLN A 137 -0.08 -5.48 -5.29
C GLN A 137 0.82 -4.99 -4.16
N ALA A 138 0.82 -5.69 -3.02
CA ALA A 138 1.67 -5.31 -1.89
C ALA A 138 3.15 -5.47 -2.26
N GLU A 139 3.50 -6.50 -3.01
CA GLU A 139 4.86 -6.73 -3.49
C GLU A 139 5.27 -5.68 -4.53
N VAL A 140 4.42 -5.41 -5.53
CA VAL A 140 4.67 -4.38 -6.55
C VAL A 140 4.89 -3.01 -5.90
N PHE A 141 4.05 -2.65 -4.94
CA PHE A 141 4.20 -1.42 -4.15
C PHE A 141 5.48 -1.46 -3.31
N GLY A 142 5.74 -2.55 -2.59
CA GLY A 142 6.92 -2.71 -1.74
C GLY A 142 8.23 -2.60 -2.52
N ARG A 143 8.32 -3.24 -3.70
CA ARG A 143 9.49 -3.13 -4.59
C ARG A 143 9.69 -1.69 -5.09
N ALA A 144 8.63 -0.99 -5.44
CA ALA A 144 8.72 0.40 -5.85
C ALA A 144 9.12 1.30 -4.68
N LEU A 145 8.57 1.09 -3.48
CA LEU A 145 8.91 1.85 -2.28
C LEU A 145 10.36 1.60 -1.84
N SER A 146 10.85 0.36 -1.92
CA SER A 146 12.25 0.02 -1.67
C SER A 146 13.20 0.81 -2.57
N LYS A 147 12.87 0.91 -3.87
CA LYS A 147 13.65 1.72 -4.82
C LYS A 147 13.65 3.22 -4.49
N GLU A 148 12.53 3.74 -4.02
CA GLU A 148 12.38 5.16 -3.70
C GLU A 148 13.05 5.53 -2.37
N THR A 149 13.09 4.61 -1.39
CA THR A 149 13.56 4.90 -0.03
C THR A 149 14.94 4.32 0.30
N GLY A 150 15.40 3.34 -0.47
CA GLY A 150 16.61 2.56 -0.15
C GLY A 150 16.42 1.51 0.94
N ILE A 151 15.21 1.38 1.52
CA ILE A 151 14.93 0.38 2.55
C ILE A 151 14.85 -1.00 1.89
N ALA A 152 15.48 -2.00 2.50
CA ALA A 152 15.50 -3.37 1.99
C ALA A 152 14.09 -3.95 1.83
N LEU A 153 13.86 -4.72 0.78
CA LEU A 153 12.61 -5.49 0.59
C LEU A 153 12.85 -6.95 0.95
N ASP A 154 12.03 -7.49 1.82
CA ASP A 154 11.97 -8.92 2.08
C ASP A 154 10.56 -9.47 1.77
N ASP A 155 10.43 -10.16 0.66
CA ASP A 155 9.19 -10.78 0.20
C ASP A 155 9.05 -12.25 0.62
N LYS A 156 9.99 -12.79 1.41
CA LYS A 156 10.05 -14.20 1.84
C LYS A 156 9.76 -14.39 3.32
N CYS A 157 9.97 -13.38 4.16
CA CYS A 157 9.77 -13.45 5.61
C CYS A 157 8.36 -13.94 5.98
N ILE A 158 7.32 -13.46 5.29
CA ILE A 158 5.94 -13.86 5.53
C ILE A 158 5.41 -14.70 4.37
N ILE A 159 4.86 -15.88 4.67
CA ILE A 159 4.27 -16.78 3.68
C ILE A 159 2.76 -16.92 3.88
N ARG A 160 2.00 -17.02 2.79
CA ARG A 160 0.57 -17.28 2.81
C ARG A 160 0.29 -18.78 2.74
N LYS A 161 -0.19 -19.38 3.84
CA LYS A 161 -0.39 -20.82 3.95
C LYS A 161 -1.74 -21.30 3.41
N LYS A 162 -2.80 -20.49 3.48
CA LYS A 162 -4.12 -20.90 3.00
C LYS A 162 -4.90 -19.77 2.31
N SER A 163 -5.79 -20.19 1.41
CA SER A 163 -6.79 -19.31 0.84
C SER A 163 -7.81 -18.88 1.89
N THR A 164 -8.32 -17.66 1.75
CA THR A 164 -9.34 -17.10 2.65
C THR A 164 -10.38 -16.34 1.83
N VAL A 165 -11.59 -16.22 2.35
CA VAL A 165 -12.62 -15.38 1.71
C VAL A 165 -12.26 -13.88 1.79
N PRO A 166 -12.78 -13.05 0.86
CA PRO A 166 -12.52 -11.61 0.88
C PRO A 166 -12.99 -10.96 2.18
N GLN A 167 -12.09 -10.25 2.86
CA GLN A 167 -12.35 -9.60 4.16
C GLN A 167 -13.53 -8.61 4.14
N LYS A 168 -13.76 -7.95 2.99
CA LYS A 168 -14.85 -6.96 2.85
C LYS A 168 -16.26 -7.53 3.06
N LYS A 169 -16.42 -8.86 2.97
CA LYS A 169 -17.70 -9.56 3.15
C LYS A 169 -17.90 -10.06 4.58
N LEU A 170 -16.97 -9.81 5.50
CA LEU A 170 -16.93 -10.38 6.82
C LEU A 170 -17.08 -9.33 7.91
N SER A 171 -17.75 -9.69 9.02
CA SER A 171 -17.74 -8.93 10.27
C SER A 171 -16.33 -8.89 10.90
N ASN A 172 -16.11 -8.02 11.89
CA ASN A 172 -14.81 -7.91 12.55
C ASN A 172 -14.36 -9.23 13.22
N GLU A 173 -15.28 -9.97 13.80
CA GLU A 173 -15.02 -11.27 14.42
C GLU A 173 -14.67 -12.32 13.36
N MET A 174 -15.48 -12.41 12.31
CA MET A 174 -15.24 -13.33 11.20
C MET A 174 -13.92 -13.04 10.47
N ARG A 175 -13.48 -11.77 10.39
CA ARG A 175 -12.16 -11.42 9.84
C ARG A 175 -11.02 -12.04 10.65
N LYS A 176 -11.11 -12.02 11.97
CA LYS A 176 -10.11 -12.66 12.85
C LYS A 176 -10.03 -14.15 12.60
N ILE A 177 -11.17 -14.84 12.62
CA ILE A 177 -11.27 -16.30 12.37
C ILE A 177 -10.74 -16.64 10.98
N ASN A 178 -11.14 -15.90 9.95
CA ASN A 178 -10.74 -16.12 8.56
C ASN A 178 -9.22 -16.00 8.35
N LEU A 179 -8.55 -15.16 9.14
CA LEU A 179 -7.10 -14.97 9.07
C LEU A 179 -6.30 -15.90 9.99
N GLN A 180 -6.96 -16.63 10.90
CA GLN A 180 -6.27 -17.57 11.78
C GLN A 180 -5.50 -18.62 10.98
N LYS A 181 -4.21 -18.78 11.31
CA LYS A 181 -3.30 -19.70 10.63
C LYS A 181 -3.20 -19.48 9.10
N ALA A 182 -3.62 -18.31 8.60
CA ALA A 182 -3.53 -17.99 7.18
C ALA A 182 -2.11 -17.60 6.74
N PHE A 183 -1.31 -17.14 7.67
CA PHE A 183 0.08 -16.74 7.45
C PHE A 183 1.03 -17.62 8.24
N GLY A 184 2.25 -17.72 7.78
CA GLY A 184 3.41 -18.25 8.50
C GLY A 184 4.56 -17.26 8.38
N VAL A 185 5.51 -17.40 9.28
CA VAL A 185 6.76 -16.65 9.28
C VAL A 185 7.89 -17.64 9.04
N ASP A 186 8.79 -17.34 8.13
CA ASP A 186 10.04 -18.03 7.99
C ASP A 186 11.04 -17.45 9.00
N ARG A 187 11.22 -18.16 10.13
CA ARG A 187 12.05 -17.67 11.23
C ARG A 187 13.52 -17.53 10.88
N LYS A 188 14.03 -18.28 9.89
CA LYS A 188 15.42 -18.19 9.46
C LYS A 188 15.69 -16.88 8.74
N ILE A 189 14.73 -16.44 7.92
CA ILE A 189 14.81 -15.18 7.17
C ILE A 189 14.49 -13.99 8.08
N CYS A 190 13.41 -14.08 8.87
CA CYS A 190 12.98 -12.98 9.74
C CYS A 190 13.90 -12.69 10.93
N SER A 191 14.88 -13.56 11.25
CA SER A 191 15.84 -13.29 12.33
C SER A 191 16.97 -12.30 11.94
N GLU A 192 16.96 -11.84 10.72
CA GLU A 192 17.92 -10.84 10.23
C GLU A 192 17.54 -9.39 10.57
N TYR A 193 16.34 -9.16 11.14
CA TYR A 193 15.78 -7.83 11.44
C TYR A 193 15.48 -7.64 12.93
#